data_738d79b909c6b719d60ff65c80ad240c
#
_entry.id   738d79b909c6b719d60ff65c80ad240c
#
_cell.length_a   1.000
_cell.length_b   1.000
_cell.length_c   1.000
_cell.angle_alpha   90.00
_cell.angle_beta   90.00
_cell.angle_gamma   90.00
#
_symmetry.space_group_name_H-M   'P 1'
#
loop_
_entity.id
_entity.type
_entity.pdbx_description
1 polymer ?
#
loop_
_entity_poly.entity_id
_entity_poly.type
_entity_poly.pdbx_seq_one_letter_code
_entity_poly.pdbx_strand_id
1 'polypeptide(L)'
;MKILLTAINAKYIHSNLAVYNLRAYAAHYAKGMADSDTVEIGEYTINNQMEDILEGIYKAKPDVLMFSCYIWNIAFVEELAEEFHKLRPEVPVWVGGPEVSYETESFLREHPQITGVMIGEGEKTFCELAEYYAGESRRDKEKQKIQETQITGEGKSTEERSKPGEIPGIAYRNGDEIIFTAPREMLDLSDIPFCYDKAGDFKNRIIYYESSRGCPFSCSYCLSSVEKQLRFRDAELVKKELQFFIDRGVPQVKFVDRTFNCNHAHAMEIWSYIKEHDNGITNFHFEISADLLREEELALIGTMRPGLIQLEIGVQSTNGATIREIHRTMQLERLKEVVKEVQKHENIHEHLDLIAGLPFEDYDTFAKSFDEIYELRPNQLQLGFLKVLKGSYMYEHAKEYEIEYHSRPPYEVLKTKWLPYEDVLKIRQVEEMLEVYYNSGQFEITMKVLGVLFKSAFFMFQELGKYYERNGYFGMSHARIRRSEILLEFIKETFAGDITAGEQRNITEAGKKADHLEILDIIKE
;
A
#
# COMPACT_ATOMS: atom_id res chain seq x y z
N MET A 1 -5.68 33.25 0.61
CA MET A 1 -5.91 32.05 -0.24
C MET A 1 -5.88 30.82 0.64
N LYS A 2 -6.74 29.82 0.34
CA LYS A 2 -6.78 28.53 1.03
C LYS A 2 -6.61 27.40 0.02
N ILE A 3 -5.59 26.55 0.21
CA ILE A 3 -5.42 25.30 -0.52
C ILE A 3 -5.89 24.16 0.38
N LEU A 4 -6.75 23.28 -0.14
CA LEU A 4 -7.18 22.07 0.54
C LEU A 4 -6.54 20.85 -0.12
N LEU A 5 -5.64 20.18 0.61
CA LEU A 5 -5.10 18.86 0.26
C LEU A 5 -6.06 17.79 0.78
N THR A 6 -6.67 17.03 -0.11
CA THR A 6 -7.66 16.01 0.26
C THR A 6 -7.06 14.61 0.10
N ALA A 7 -7.09 13.84 1.18
CA ALA A 7 -6.67 12.46 1.23
C ALA A 7 -7.87 11.55 1.57
N ILE A 8 -8.11 10.53 0.73
CA ILE A 8 -9.11 9.50 1.00
C ILE A 8 -8.35 8.19 1.24
N ASN A 9 -8.23 7.82 2.51
CA ASN A 9 -7.43 6.69 2.96
C ASN A 9 -8.20 5.37 2.84
N ALA A 10 -7.50 4.24 2.69
CA ALA A 10 -8.14 2.92 2.61
C ALA A 10 -8.88 2.52 3.91
N LYS A 11 -8.37 2.96 5.07
CA LYS A 11 -9.00 2.75 6.40
C LYS A 11 -8.67 3.93 7.31
N TYR A 12 -9.46 4.12 8.36
CA TYR A 12 -9.27 5.19 9.36
C TYR A 12 -7.90 5.15 10.05
N ILE A 13 -7.36 3.95 10.27
CA ILE A 13 -6.07 3.77 10.95
C ILE A 13 -4.86 4.26 10.14
N HIS A 14 -5.00 4.45 8.83
CA HIS A 14 -3.92 4.90 7.95
C HIS A 14 -3.77 6.43 7.97
N SER A 15 -2.53 6.90 8.00
CA SER A 15 -2.17 8.30 7.72
C SER A 15 -1.75 8.42 6.24
N ASN A 16 -1.80 9.63 5.69
CA ASN A 16 -1.37 9.88 4.31
C ASN A 16 -0.09 10.71 4.31
N LEU A 17 1.06 10.02 4.28
CA LEU A 17 2.38 10.65 4.30
C LEU A 17 2.55 11.70 3.19
N ALA A 18 2.03 11.44 1.99
CA ALA A 18 2.21 12.35 0.85
C ALA A 18 1.64 13.75 1.15
N VAL A 19 0.36 13.86 1.56
CA VAL A 19 -0.24 15.19 1.84
C VAL A 19 0.41 15.89 3.03
N TYR A 20 0.92 15.14 4.01
CA TYR A 20 1.67 15.72 5.12
C TYR A 20 3.01 16.29 4.67
N ASN A 21 3.75 15.55 3.83
CA ASN A 21 5.03 16.02 3.26
C ASN A 21 4.81 17.26 2.38
N LEU A 22 3.80 17.27 1.51
CA LEU A 22 3.46 18.43 0.67
C LEU A 22 3.22 19.69 1.53
N ARG A 23 2.39 19.56 2.58
CA ARG A 23 2.12 20.66 3.51
C ARG A 23 3.38 21.12 4.26
N ALA A 24 4.16 20.18 4.79
CA ALA A 24 5.38 20.51 5.54
C ALA A 24 6.42 21.18 4.64
N TYR A 25 6.59 20.69 3.41
CA TYR A 25 7.51 21.27 2.43
C TYR A 25 7.11 22.70 2.05
N ALA A 26 5.84 22.92 1.71
CA ALA A 26 5.35 24.26 1.40
C ALA A 26 5.45 25.21 2.61
N ALA A 27 5.12 24.75 3.81
CA ALA A 27 5.24 25.57 5.03
C ALA A 27 6.68 26.02 5.31
N HIS A 28 7.68 25.26 4.85
CA HIS A 28 9.10 25.57 5.03
C HIS A 28 9.69 26.42 3.88
N TYR A 29 9.33 26.10 2.64
CA TYR A 29 10.00 26.65 1.45
C TYR A 29 9.16 27.65 0.64
N ALA A 30 7.83 27.68 0.76
CA ALA A 30 6.97 28.57 -0.05
C ALA A 30 7.07 30.02 0.40
N LYS A 31 8.12 30.70 0.00
CA LYS A 31 8.37 32.12 0.32
C LYS A 31 7.38 33.08 -0.33
N GLY A 32 6.74 32.65 -1.42
CA GLY A 32 5.74 33.41 -2.14
C GLY A 32 4.35 33.43 -1.48
N MET A 33 4.10 32.64 -0.44
CA MET A 33 2.85 32.65 0.31
C MET A 33 2.86 33.73 1.40
N ALA A 34 1.74 34.40 1.62
CA ALA A 34 1.56 35.35 2.71
C ALA A 34 1.14 34.62 4.00
N ASP A 35 1.29 35.26 5.18
CA ASP A 35 0.86 34.71 6.48
C ASP A 35 -0.64 34.36 6.53
N SER A 36 -1.45 35.00 5.69
CA SER A 36 -2.89 34.74 5.55
C SER A 36 -3.22 33.57 4.62
N ASP A 37 -2.23 33.02 3.91
CA ASP A 37 -2.43 31.90 3.01
C ASP A 37 -2.27 30.60 3.79
N THR A 38 -3.16 29.64 3.57
CA THR A 38 -3.20 28.39 4.34
C THR A 38 -3.20 27.16 3.43
N VAL A 39 -2.51 26.11 3.89
CA VAL A 39 -2.58 24.76 3.35
C VAL A 39 -3.22 23.87 4.40
N GLU A 40 -4.46 23.50 4.16
CA GLU A 40 -5.23 22.60 5.04
C GLU A 40 -5.25 21.18 4.49
N ILE A 41 -5.44 20.20 5.35
CA ILE A 41 -5.60 18.79 4.98
C ILE A 41 -7.00 18.34 5.36
N GLY A 42 -7.76 17.81 4.41
CA GLY A 42 -8.99 17.07 4.62
C GLY A 42 -8.71 15.57 4.53
N GLU A 43 -8.85 14.85 5.63
CA GLU A 43 -8.67 13.39 5.66
C GLU A 43 -10.00 12.67 5.78
N TYR A 44 -10.23 11.74 4.88
CA TYR A 44 -11.39 10.87 4.80
C TYR A 44 -10.93 9.42 4.56
N THR A 45 -11.89 8.51 4.46
CA THR A 45 -11.65 7.12 4.11
C THR A 45 -12.65 6.66 3.06
N ILE A 46 -12.33 5.57 2.35
CA ILE A 46 -13.26 4.93 1.41
C ILE A 46 -14.54 4.39 2.08
N ASN A 47 -14.61 4.39 3.41
CA ASN A 47 -15.80 4.00 4.18
C ASN A 47 -16.72 5.18 4.51
N ASN A 48 -16.29 6.42 4.23
CA ASN A 48 -17.17 7.59 4.34
C ASN A 48 -18.14 7.60 3.16
N GLN A 49 -19.33 8.14 3.38
CA GLN A 49 -20.26 8.39 2.28
C GLN A 49 -19.71 9.51 1.40
N MET A 50 -19.92 9.40 0.09
CA MET A 50 -19.46 10.38 -0.90
C MET A 50 -19.96 11.78 -0.58
N GLU A 51 -21.23 11.87 -0.18
CA GLU A 51 -21.91 13.13 0.17
C GLU A 51 -21.27 13.80 1.39
N ASP A 52 -20.85 13.03 2.40
CA ASP A 52 -20.17 13.57 3.59
C ASP A 52 -18.81 14.16 3.23
N ILE A 53 -18.07 13.51 2.31
CA ILE A 53 -16.78 14.00 1.83
C ILE A 53 -16.99 15.29 1.03
N LEU A 54 -17.94 15.31 0.09
CA LEU A 54 -18.28 16.47 -0.74
C LEU A 54 -18.71 17.66 0.13
N GLU A 55 -19.57 17.41 1.14
CA GLU A 55 -20.00 18.42 2.08
C GLU A 55 -18.82 19.00 2.87
N GLY A 56 -17.90 18.15 3.35
CA GLY A 56 -16.70 18.56 4.06
C GLY A 56 -15.80 19.45 3.21
N ILE A 57 -15.55 19.06 1.95
CA ILE A 57 -14.76 19.84 0.99
C ILE A 57 -15.45 21.19 0.70
N TYR A 58 -16.75 21.19 0.45
CA TYR A 58 -17.51 22.40 0.18
C TYR A 58 -17.49 23.39 1.35
N LYS A 59 -17.68 22.90 2.58
CA LYS A 59 -17.63 23.70 3.81
C LYS A 59 -16.25 24.27 4.11
N ALA A 60 -15.19 23.58 3.70
CA ALA A 60 -13.82 24.08 3.81
C ALA A 60 -13.57 25.34 2.95
N LYS A 61 -14.38 25.57 1.91
CA LYS A 61 -14.29 26.73 1.00
C LYS A 61 -12.87 26.92 0.44
N PRO A 62 -12.30 25.90 -0.23
CA PRO A 62 -10.98 26.05 -0.82
C PRO A 62 -11.00 27.05 -1.98
N ASP A 63 -9.90 27.78 -2.14
CA ASP A 63 -9.57 28.53 -3.36
C ASP A 63 -8.88 27.62 -4.40
N VAL A 64 -8.23 26.53 -3.93
CA VAL A 64 -7.63 25.47 -4.75
C VAL A 64 -7.87 24.14 -4.06
N LEU A 65 -8.39 23.15 -4.79
CA LEU A 65 -8.62 21.79 -4.29
C LEU A 65 -7.60 20.84 -4.91
N MET A 66 -6.98 19.99 -4.08
CA MET A 66 -6.00 19.00 -4.55
C MET A 66 -6.25 17.63 -3.93
N PHE A 67 -6.13 16.56 -4.74
CA PHE A 67 -6.32 15.18 -4.29
C PHE A 67 -5.05 14.34 -4.44
N SER A 68 -4.81 13.45 -3.47
CA SER A 68 -3.85 12.37 -3.62
C SER A 68 -4.53 11.12 -4.20
N CYS A 69 -4.02 10.62 -5.34
CA CYS A 69 -4.64 9.56 -6.14
C CYS A 69 -3.86 8.25 -6.02
N TYR A 70 -4.55 7.25 -5.46
CA TYR A 70 -4.07 5.89 -5.30
C TYR A 70 -5.09 4.89 -5.84
N ILE A 71 -4.66 3.67 -6.05
CA ILE A 71 -5.50 2.58 -6.55
C ILE A 71 -6.79 2.35 -5.74
N TRP A 72 -6.82 2.67 -4.45
CA TRP A 72 -7.99 2.48 -3.61
C TRP A 72 -8.97 3.65 -3.61
N ASN A 73 -8.57 4.83 -4.09
CA ASN A 73 -9.40 6.03 -3.98
C ASN A 73 -9.68 6.74 -5.30
N ILE A 74 -9.09 6.33 -6.41
CA ILE A 74 -9.22 7.07 -7.67
C ILE A 74 -10.68 7.23 -8.10
N ALA A 75 -11.51 6.21 -7.96
CA ALA A 75 -12.93 6.30 -8.30
C ALA A 75 -13.68 7.36 -7.45
N PHE A 76 -13.33 7.48 -6.16
CA PHE A 76 -13.85 8.55 -5.31
C PHE A 76 -13.39 9.94 -5.76
N VAL A 77 -12.12 10.04 -6.16
CA VAL A 77 -11.55 11.33 -6.61
C VAL A 77 -12.20 11.79 -7.91
N GLU A 78 -12.41 10.90 -8.87
CA GLU A 78 -13.06 11.19 -10.14
C GLU A 78 -14.49 11.74 -9.92
N GLU A 79 -15.28 11.05 -9.11
CA GLU A 79 -16.65 11.45 -8.78
C GLU A 79 -16.69 12.75 -7.97
N LEU A 80 -15.87 12.89 -6.92
CA LEU A 80 -15.80 14.09 -6.11
C LEU A 80 -15.35 15.32 -6.92
N ALA A 81 -14.39 15.16 -7.83
CA ALA A 81 -13.93 16.25 -8.70
C ALA A 81 -15.05 16.71 -9.63
N GLU A 82 -15.83 15.78 -10.18
CA GLU A 82 -16.98 16.09 -11.02
C GLU A 82 -18.08 16.82 -10.24
N GLU A 83 -18.51 16.27 -9.09
CA GLU A 83 -19.58 16.85 -8.29
C GLU A 83 -19.17 18.19 -7.67
N PHE A 84 -17.93 18.33 -7.21
CA PHE A 84 -17.43 19.59 -6.69
C PHE A 84 -17.36 20.67 -7.76
N HIS A 85 -16.93 20.34 -8.99
CA HIS A 85 -16.90 21.29 -10.11
C HIS A 85 -18.28 21.82 -10.49
N LYS A 86 -19.35 21.01 -10.37
CA LYS A 86 -20.73 21.49 -10.58
C LYS A 86 -21.13 22.57 -9.57
N LEU A 87 -20.60 22.51 -8.34
CA LEU A 87 -20.88 23.45 -7.26
C LEU A 87 -19.96 24.70 -7.29
N ARG A 88 -18.72 24.51 -7.65
CA ARG A 88 -17.66 25.52 -7.62
C ARG A 88 -16.76 25.43 -8.87
N PRO A 89 -17.32 25.76 -10.08
CA PRO A 89 -16.58 25.60 -11.35
C PRO A 89 -15.36 26.54 -11.47
N GLU A 90 -15.30 27.58 -10.66
CA GLU A 90 -14.19 28.54 -10.61
C GLU A 90 -12.98 28.04 -9.81
N VAL A 91 -13.14 27.01 -8.98
CA VAL A 91 -12.07 26.47 -8.14
C VAL A 91 -11.25 25.47 -8.95
N PRO A 92 -9.94 25.69 -9.14
CA PRO A 92 -9.09 24.74 -9.82
C PRO A 92 -8.93 23.46 -9.00
N VAL A 93 -9.04 22.31 -9.70
CA VAL A 93 -8.87 20.97 -9.11
C VAL A 93 -7.60 20.35 -9.65
N TRP A 94 -6.67 20.02 -8.78
CA TRP A 94 -5.43 19.33 -9.10
C TRP A 94 -5.40 17.94 -8.51
N VAL A 95 -4.68 17.03 -9.17
CA VAL A 95 -4.49 15.67 -8.69
C VAL A 95 -3.01 15.30 -8.77
N GLY A 96 -2.60 14.31 -7.98
CA GLY A 96 -1.23 13.76 -8.03
C GLY A 96 -1.19 12.37 -7.40
N GLY A 97 -0.19 11.61 -7.74
CA GLY A 97 -0.02 10.25 -7.25
C GLY A 97 0.07 9.20 -8.36
N PRO A 98 0.33 7.92 -8.00
CA PRO A 98 0.66 6.89 -8.99
C PRO A 98 -0.46 6.61 -10.00
N GLU A 99 -1.74 6.75 -9.63
CA GLU A 99 -2.85 6.42 -10.54
C GLU A 99 -3.02 7.38 -11.71
N VAL A 100 -2.50 8.61 -11.60
CA VAL A 100 -2.68 9.67 -12.59
C VAL A 100 -1.38 10.08 -13.29
N SER A 101 -0.23 9.51 -12.87
CA SER A 101 1.09 9.94 -13.34
C SER A 101 1.54 9.23 -14.63
N TYR A 102 0.95 8.09 -15.02
CA TYR A 102 1.43 7.30 -16.15
C TYR A 102 0.60 7.50 -17.43
N GLU A 103 -0.72 7.58 -17.34
CA GLU A 103 -1.62 7.85 -18.47
C GLU A 103 -2.24 9.26 -18.35
N THR A 104 -1.42 10.22 -17.99
CA THR A 104 -1.85 11.57 -17.61
C THR A 104 -2.65 12.28 -18.70
N GLU A 105 -2.29 12.13 -19.98
CA GLU A 105 -3.00 12.79 -21.08
C GLU A 105 -4.42 12.26 -21.26
N SER A 106 -4.60 10.93 -21.32
CA SER A 106 -5.93 10.30 -21.43
C SER A 106 -6.78 10.64 -20.21
N PHE A 107 -6.20 10.55 -19.01
CA PHE A 107 -6.87 10.91 -17.77
C PHE A 107 -7.41 12.36 -17.80
N LEU A 108 -6.58 13.33 -18.19
CA LEU A 108 -7.02 14.73 -18.30
C LEU A 108 -8.08 14.91 -19.41
N ARG A 109 -8.01 14.18 -20.52
CA ARG A 109 -9.04 14.26 -21.58
C ARG A 109 -10.38 13.72 -21.12
N GLU A 110 -10.39 12.65 -20.35
CA GLU A 110 -11.60 12.02 -19.80
C GLU A 110 -12.23 12.83 -18.67
N HIS A 111 -11.42 13.65 -17.94
CA HIS A 111 -11.86 14.43 -16.78
C HIS A 111 -11.68 15.94 -16.99
N PRO A 112 -12.55 16.60 -17.80
CA PRO A 112 -12.42 18.03 -18.14
C PRO A 112 -12.51 18.96 -16.94
N GLN A 113 -13.10 18.53 -15.83
CA GLN A 113 -13.20 19.28 -14.56
C GLN A 113 -11.86 19.37 -13.81
N ILE A 114 -10.86 18.54 -14.15
CA ILE A 114 -9.55 18.57 -13.53
C ILE A 114 -8.64 19.54 -14.28
N THR A 115 -8.05 20.47 -13.53
CA THR A 115 -7.17 21.52 -14.05
C THR A 115 -5.82 20.97 -14.46
N GLY A 116 -5.25 20.05 -13.67
CA GLY A 116 -3.96 19.45 -13.98
C GLY A 116 -3.54 18.35 -13.00
N VAL A 117 -2.41 17.74 -13.35
CA VAL A 117 -1.79 16.61 -12.64
C VAL A 117 -0.37 17.00 -12.22
N MET A 118 -0.01 16.74 -10.97
CA MET A 118 1.38 16.73 -10.50
C MET A 118 1.97 15.35 -10.77
N ILE A 119 3.02 15.27 -11.59
CA ILE A 119 3.66 14.05 -12.05
C ILE A 119 4.96 13.83 -11.28
N GLY A 120 5.16 12.61 -10.75
CA GLY A 120 6.36 12.24 -10.00
C GLY A 120 6.35 12.76 -8.56
N GLU A 121 7.50 13.22 -8.06
CA GLU A 121 7.64 13.74 -6.70
C GLU A 121 6.93 15.09 -6.54
N GLY A 122 6.04 15.14 -5.56
CA GLY A 122 5.09 16.25 -5.42
C GLY A 122 5.59 17.41 -4.58
N GLU A 123 6.56 17.25 -3.69
CA GLU A 123 6.89 18.19 -2.63
C GLU A 123 7.25 19.58 -3.18
N LYS A 124 8.23 19.64 -4.05
CA LYS A 124 8.66 20.90 -4.68
C LYS A 124 7.66 21.39 -5.71
N THR A 125 7.04 20.50 -6.48
CA THR A 125 6.00 20.84 -7.47
C THR A 125 4.80 21.51 -6.79
N PHE A 126 4.33 20.93 -5.69
CA PHE A 126 3.26 21.51 -4.89
C PHE A 126 3.62 22.88 -4.31
N CYS A 127 4.85 23.01 -3.78
CA CYS A 127 5.34 24.29 -3.24
C CYS A 127 5.27 25.41 -4.29
N GLU A 128 5.77 25.17 -5.50
CA GLU A 128 5.75 26.13 -6.60
C GLU A 128 4.33 26.42 -7.11
N LEU A 129 3.44 25.41 -7.15
CA LEU A 129 2.02 25.61 -7.44
C LEU A 129 1.31 26.47 -6.38
N ALA A 130 1.62 26.23 -5.10
CA ALA A 130 1.06 27.04 -4.01
C ALA A 130 1.49 28.51 -4.11
N GLU A 131 2.76 28.77 -4.42
CA GLU A 131 3.27 30.13 -4.67
C GLU A 131 2.61 30.79 -5.89
N TYR A 132 2.42 30.02 -6.97
CA TYR A 132 1.72 30.48 -8.17
C TYR A 132 0.31 30.97 -7.84
N TYR A 133 -0.50 30.14 -7.17
CA TYR A 133 -1.88 30.51 -6.81
C TYR A 133 -1.94 31.63 -5.77
N ALA A 134 -1.00 31.70 -4.84
CA ALA A 134 -0.89 32.82 -3.90
C ALA A 134 -0.63 34.16 -4.65
N GLY A 135 0.21 34.13 -5.67
CA GLY A 135 0.46 35.25 -6.54
C GLY A 135 -0.78 35.71 -7.33
N GLU A 136 -1.51 34.75 -7.93
CA GLU A 136 -2.75 35.03 -8.65
C GLU A 136 -3.83 35.62 -7.73
N SER A 137 -4.05 35.06 -6.55
CA SER A 137 -5.02 35.55 -5.57
C SER A 137 -4.74 37.01 -5.13
N ARG A 138 -3.47 37.39 -4.98
CA ARG A 138 -3.10 38.79 -4.67
C ARG A 138 -3.43 39.73 -5.80
N ARG A 139 -3.09 39.36 -7.03
CA ARG A 139 -3.38 40.17 -8.24
C ARG A 139 -4.86 40.40 -8.43
N ASP A 140 -5.70 39.42 -8.20
CA ASP A 140 -7.14 39.54 -8.32
C ASP A 140 -7.73 40.46 -7.25
N LYS A 141 -7.25 40.42 -6.02
CA LYS A 141 -7.63 41.35 -4.95
C LYS A 141 -7.21 42.79 -5.25
N GLU A 142 -6.04 42.99 -5.86
CA GLU A 142 -5.57 44.30 -6.27
C GLU A 142 -6.42 44.89 -7.41
N LYS A 143 -6.76 44.05 -8.42
CA LYS A 143 -7.66 44.48 -9.52
C LYS A 143 -9.04 44.86 -8.98
N GLN A 144 -9.61 44.09 -8.05
CA GLN A 144 -10.90 44.43 -7.41
C GLN A 144 -10.83 45.74 -6.64
N LYS A 145 -9.78 46.01 -5.86
CA LYS A 145 -9.57 47.28 -5.16
C LYS A 145 -9.45 48.47 -6.10
N ILE A 146 -8.74 48.28 -7.24
CA ILE A 146 -8.60 49.33 -8.27
C ILE A 146 -9.95 49.61 -8.91
N GLN A 147 -10.77 48.61 -9.20
CA GLN A 147 -12.12 48.80 -9.73
C GLN A 147 -13.07 49.48 -8.74
N GLU A 148 -13.01 49.13 -7.45
CA GLU A 148 -13.83 49.74 -6.40
C GLU A 148 -13.44 51.19 -6.10
N THR A 149 -12.17 51.59 -6.30
CA THR A 149 -11.67 52.91 -5.96
C THR A 149 -11.71 53.92 -7.12
N GLN A 150 -12.15 53.53 -8.32
CA GLN A 150 -12.23 54.40 -9.52
C GLN A 150 -10.96 55.24 -9.79
N ILE A 151 -9.80 54.81 -9.41
CA ILE A 151 -8.54 55.51 -9.62
C ILE A 151 -7.99 55.11 -10.98
N THR A 152 -8.13 56.00 -11.95
CA THR A 152 -7.44 55.96 -13.23
C THR A 152 -5.97 56.32 -13.00
N GLY A 153 -5.17 55.35 -12.71
CA GLY A 153 -3.73 55.46 -12.62
C GLY A 153 -3.09 54.28 -13.31
N GLU A 154 -2.35 54.51 -14.39
CA GLU A 154 -1.51 53.53 -15.05
C GLU A 154 -0.39 53.09 -14.08
N GLY A 155 -0.68 52.12 -13.25
CA GLY A 155 0.33 51.43 -12.45
C GLY A 155 0.97 50.34 -13.29
N LYS A 156 2.16 50.58 -13.80
CA LYS A 156 3.03 49.54 -14.34
C LYS A 156 3.43 48.59 -13.22
N SER A 157 2.70 47.49 -13.01
CA SER A 157 3.23 46.33 -12.30
C SER A 157 3.91 45.42 -13.33
N THR A 158 5.20 45.58 -13.50
CA THR A 158 6.08 44.68 -14.26
C THR A 158 6.67 43.62 -13.33
N GLU A 159 5.85 42.89 -12.64
CA GLU A 159 6.29 41.59 -12.12
C GLU A 159 5.97 40.55 -13.19
N GLU A 160 7.01 39.88 -13.69
CA GLU A 160 6.90 38.80 -14.64
C GLU A 160 5.95 37.74 -14.07
N ARG A 161 4.95 37.37 -14.85
CA ARG A 161 3.98 36.33 -14.50
C ARG A 161 4.72 35.00 -14.45
N SER A 162 4.90 34.41 -13.28
CA SER A 162 5.13 32.95 -13.24
C SER A 162 3.91 32.31 -13.92
N LYS A 163 4.16 31.52 -14.96
CA LYS A 163 3.11 30.76 -15.66
C LYS A 163 3.16 29.34 -15.15
N PRO A 164 2.03 28.60 -15.04
CA PRO A 164 2.06 27.18 -14.69
C PRO A 164 3.04 26.39 -15.57
N GLY A 165 3.19 26.79 -16.84
CA GLY A 165 4.12 26.19 -17.79
C GLY A 165 5.61 26.29 -17.44
N GLU A 166 5.99 27.07 -16.43
CA GLU A 166 7.37 27.18 -15.93
C GLU A 166 7.62 26.23 -14.74
N ILE A 167 6.57 25.64 -14.17
CA ILE A 167 6.67 24.70 -13.05
C ILE A 167 6.97 23.29 -13.57
N PRO A 168 8.14 22.69 -13.29
CA PRO A 168 8.43 21.33 -13.73
C PRO A 168 7.55 20.29 -13.03
N GLY A 169 7.31 19.17 -13.70
CA GLY A 169 6.60 18.01 -13.13
C GLY A 169 5.08 18.18 -13.09
N ILE A 170 4.49 18.95 -14.02
CA ILE A 170 3.04 19.02 -14.16
C ILE A 170 2.58 18.76 -15.59
N ALA A 171 1.35 18.28 -15.71
CA ALA A 171 0.55 18.39 -16.92
C ALA A 171 -0.71 19.20 -16.59
N TYR A 172 -1.09 20.13 -17.42
CA TYR A 172 -2.22 21.00 -17.14
C TYR A 172 -3.00 21.39 -18.41
N ARG A 173 -4.25 21.77 -18.21
CA ARG A 173 -5.15 22.18 -19.27
C ARG A 173 -4.96 23.66 -19.60
N ASN A 174 -4.79 23.96 -20.88
CA ASN A 174 -4.77 25.32 -21.42
C ASN A 174 -5.74 25.40 -22.61
N GLY A 175 -7.00 25.76 -22.33
CA GLY A 175 -8.09 25.60 -23.30
C GLY A 175 -8.32 24.13 -23.63
N ASP A 176 -8.28 23.77 -24.90
CA ASP A 176 -8.46 22.40 -25.39
C ASP A 176 -7.14 21.58 -25.41
N GLU A 177 -6.01 22.24 -25.15
CA GLU A 177 -4.70 21.61 -25.16
C GLU A 177 -4.29 21.13 -23.76
N ILE A 178 -3.59 20.00 -23.71
CA ILE A 178 -2.92 19.49 -22.51
C ILE A 178 -1.42 19.74 -22.68
N ILE A 179 -0.88 20.55 -21.77
CA ILE A 179 0.53 20.95 -21.80
C ILE A 179 1.28 20.15 -20.75
N PHE A 180 2.36 19.49 -21.17
CA PHE A 180 3.32 18.86 -20.26
C PHE A 180 4.52 19.79 -20.08
N THR A 181 4.93 19.98 -18.84
CA THR A 181 6.16 20.71 -18.53
C THR A 181 7.36 19.79 -18.46
N ALA A 182 8.55 20.36 -18.29
CA ALA A 182 9.78 19.56 -18.11
C ALA A 182 9.65 18.61 -16.90
N PRO A 183 10.22 17.40 -16.98
CA PRO A 183 10.29 16.52 -15.80
C PRO A 183 10.99 17.24 -14.64
N ARG A 184 10.54 16.93 -13.41
CA ARG A 184 11.19 17.46 -12.20
C ARG A 184 12.44 16.63 -11.87
N GLU A 185 13.49 17.32 -11.46
CA GLU A 185 14.65 16.68 -10.85
C GLU A 185 14.28 16.09 -9.49
N MET A 186 14.89 14.96 -9.17
CA MET A 186 14.67 14.25 -7.89
C MET A 186 15.19 15.05 -6.71
N LEU A 187 14.44 15.07 -5.62
CA LEU A 187 14.82 15.76 -4.39
C LEU A 187 15.85 14.97 -3.58
N ASP A 188 16.70 15.69 -2.84
CA ASP A 188 17.35 15.11 -1.66
C ASP A 188 16.29 14.90 -0.58
N LEU A 189 16.17 13.67 -0.09
CA LEU A 189 15.16 13.34 0.92
C LEU A 189 15.40 14.08 2.24
N SER A 190 16.63 14.50 2.50
CA SER A 190 16.99 15.27 3.70
C SER A 190 16.45 16.70 3.66
N ASP A 191 16.07 17.20 2.49
CA ASP A 191 15.42 18.51 2.34
C ASP A 191 13.92 18.48 2.69
N ILE A 192 13.31 17.30 2.81
CA ILE A 192 11.89 17.19 3.18
C ILE A 192 11.76 17.42 4.69
N PRO A 193 11.07 18.47 5.16
CA PRO A 193 10.89 18.72 6.58
C PRO A 193 10.07 17.63 7.25
N PHE A 194 10.34 17.35 8.52
CA PHE A 194 9.55 16.40 9.30
C PHE A 194 8.08 16.83 9.39
N CYS A 195 7.19 15.99 8.93
CA CYS A 195 5.78 16.37 8.72
C CYS A 195 4.86 16.09 9.92
N TYR A 196 5.34 15.40 10.94
CA TYR A 196 4.55 14.94 12.09
C TYR A 196 4.68 15.81 13.36
N ASP A 197 5.51 16.85 13.35
CA ASP A 197 5.73 17.73 14.49
C ASP A 197 4.43 18.42 15.00
N LYS A 198 3.48 18.67 14.09
CA LYS A 198 2.16 19.26 14.35
C LYS A 198 1.01 18.27 14.22
N ALA A 199 1.28 17.01 13.94
CA ALA A 199 0.23 16.01 13.85
C ALA A 199 -0.36 15.74 15.23
N GLY A 200 -1.69 15.62 15.30
CA GLY A 200 -2.43 15.39 16.53
C GLY A 200 -2.20 14.02 17.18
N ASP A 201 -3.23 13.47 17.80
CA ASP A 201 -3.16 12.18 18.52
C ASP A 201 -2.93 11.01 17.56
N PHE A 202 -1.81 10.28 17.75
CA PHE A 202 -1.43 9.09 16.99
C PHE A 202 -1.95 7.79 17.60
N LYS A 203 -2.69 7.86 18.69
CA LYS A 203 -3.04 6.71 19.53
C LYS A 203 -3.71 5.55 18.79
N ASN A 204 -4.46 5.85 17.72
CA ASN A 204 -5.20 4.86 16.95
C ASN A 204 -4.81 4.88 15.46
N ARG A 205 -3.59 5.33 15.14
CA ARG A 205 -3.14 5.44 13.77
C ARG A 205 -1.81 4.73 13.54
N ILE A 206 -1.67 4.16 12.36
CA ILE A 206 -0.39 3.72 11.80
C ILE A 206 0.25 4.96 11.19
N ILE A 207 1.46 5.27 11.63
CA ILE A 207 2.25 6.35 11.06
C ILE A 207 3.13 5.79 9.96
N TYR A 208 3.06 6.38 8.77
CA TYR A 208 3.94 6.05 7.66
C TYR A 208 5.17 6.93 7.70
N TYR A 209 6.33 6.32 7.56
CA TYR A 209 7.62 7.00 7.61
C TYR A 209 8.50 6.55 6.44
N GLU A 210 9.29 7.46 5.88
CA GLU A 210 10.17 7.22 4.74
C GLU A 210 11.60 7.58 5.09
N SER A 211 12.51 6.59 5.12
CA SER A 211 13.95 6.81 5.29
C SER A 211 14.72 6.65 3.97
N SER A 212 14.11 6.00 2.98
CA SER A 212 14.67 5.90 1.64
C SER A 212 13.56 5.88 0.57
N ARG A 213 13.88 6.34 -0.63
CA ARG A 213 12.98 6.36 -1.79
C ARG A 213 13.68 5.75 -3.01
N GLY A 214 12.91 5.03 -3.83
CA GLY A 214 13.40 4.23 -4.95
C GLY A 214 13.62 2.77 -4.57
N CYS A 215 13.89 1.91 -5.57
CA CYS A 215 14.16 0.50 -5.37
C CYS A 215 15.22 0.01 -6.37
N PRO A 216 16.27 -0.72 -5.93
CA PRO A 216 17.31 -1.19 -6.84
C PRO A 216 16.86 -2.36 -7.73
N PHE A 217 15.73 -2.99 -7.38
CA PHE A 217 15.21 -4.17 -8.09
C PHE A 217 14.32 -3.79 -9.29
N SER A 218 14.06 -4.77 -10.16
CA SER A 218 13.37 -4.59 -11.44
C SER A 218 12.11 -5.43 -11.57
N CYS A 219 11.44 -5.74 -10.44
CA CYS A 219 10.25 -6.59 -10.46
C CYS A 219 9.19 -6.04 -11.42
N SER A 220 8.78 -6.87 -12.40
CA SER A 220 7.95 -6.45 -13.53
C SER A 220 6.54 -6.00 -13.16
N TYR A 221 6.00 -6.45 -12.04
CA TYR A 221 4.67 -6.10 -11.53
C TYR A 221 4.66 -4.86 -10.62
N CYS A 222 5.83 -4.31 -10.26
CA CYS A 222 5.96 -3.29 -9.22
C CYS A 222 6.27 -1.91 -9.81
N LEU A 223 5.51 -0.90 -9.41
CA LEU A 223 5.76 0.49 -9.80
C LEU A 223 7.05 1.06 -9.22
N SER A 224 7.51 0.56 -8.07
CA SER A 224 8.77 1.02 -7.48
C SER A 224 10.01 0.60 -8.30
N SER A 225 9.84 -0.32 -9.26
CA SER A 225 10.89 -0.70 -10.20
C SER A 225 11.11 0.32 -11.33
N VAL A 226 10.21 1.28 -11.49
CA VAL A 226 10.30 2.34 -12.49
C VAL A 226 11.38 3.35 -12.09
N GLU A 227 11.41 3.73 -10.83
CA GLU A 227 12.43 4.62 -10.26
C GLU A 227 13.53 3.80 -9.59
N LYS A 228 14.67 3.68 -10.28
CA LYS A 228 15.82 2.87 -9.81
C LYS A 228 16.83 3.64 -8.98
N GLN A 229 16.74 4.96 -8.95
CA GLN A 229 17.67 5.79 -8.18
C GLN A 229 17.29 5.72 -6.70
N LEU A 230 18.03 4.89 -5.97
CA LEU A 230 17.87 4.76 -4.53
C LEU A 230 18.52 5.95 -3.82
N ARG A 231 17.76 6.64 -2.99
CA ARG A 231 18.19 7.81 -2.20
C ARG A 231 17.84 7.58 -0.74
N PHE A 232 18.71 8.01 0.15
CA PHE A 232 18.53 7.88 1.60
C PHE A 232 18.42 9.26 2.23
N ARG A 233 17.59 9.35 3.25
CA ARG A 233 17.55 10.47 4.17
C ARG A 233 18.75 10.43 5.09
N ASP A 234 19.27 11.58 5.49
CA ASP A 234 20.38 11.67 6.44
C ASP A 234 20.09 10.89 7.72
N ALA A 235 21.02 10.04 8.15
CA ALA A 235 20.81 9.11 9.25
C ALA A 235 20.58 9.83 10.60
N GLU A 236 21.19 10.97 10.83
CA GLU A 236 20.99 11.74 12.06
C GLU A 236 19.61 12.40 12.10
N LEU A 237 19.09 12.83 10.93
CA LEU A 237 17.71 13.27 10.82
C LEU A 237 16.75 12.12 11.11
N VAL A 238 16.98 10.95 10.50
CA VAL A 238 16.15 9.74 10.73
C VAL A 238 16.11 9.42 12.23
N LYS A 239 17.24 9.33 12.90
CA LYS A 239 17.32 9.05 14.36
C LYS A 239 16.52 10.07 15.18
N LYS A 240 16.67 11.35 14.88
CA LYS A 240 15.91 12.42 15.57
C LYS A 240 14.41 12.27 15.38
N GLU A 241 13.97 11.92 14.19
CA GLU A 241 12.57 11.73 13.86
C GLU A 241 11.98 10.46 14.48
N LEU A 242 12.75 9.37 14.51
CA LEU A 242 12.38 8.15 15.23
C LEU A 242 12.27 8.38 16.73
N GLN A 243 13.19 9.17 17.34
CA GLN A 243 13.11 9.54 18.73
C GLN A 243 11.80 10.29 19.06
N PHE A 244 11.34 11.13 18.15
CA PHE A 244 10.04 11.81 18.31
C PHE A 244 8.88 10.81 18.46
N PHE A 245 8.85 9.73 17.66
CA PHE A 245 7.82 8.70 17.75
C PHE A 245 7.96 7.87 19.03
N ILE A 246 9.18 7.52 19.40
CA ILE A 246 9.52 6.76 20.61
C ILE A 246 9.08 7.54 21.86
N ASP A 247 9.45 8.83 21.97
CA ASP A 247 9.12 9.67 23.11
C ASP A 247 7.61 9.85 23.31
N ARG A 248 6.84 9.77 22.22
CA ARG A 248 5.37 9.89 22.24
C ARG A 248 4.64 8.57 22.39
N GLY A 249 5.36 7.46 22.43
CA GLY A 249 4.76 6.13 22.50
C GLY A 249 3.81 5.85 21.32
N VAL A 250 4.21 6.25 20.11
CA VAL A 250 3.43 5.95 18.89
C VAL A 250 3.30 4.44 18.75
N PRO A 251 2.08 3.87 18.67
CA PRO A 251 1.92 2.42 18.70
C PRO A 251 2.61 1.70 17.54
N GLN A 252 2.53 2.26 16.33
CA GLN A 252 3.12 1.66 15.14
C GLN A 252 3.63 2.71 14.15
N VAL A 253 4.86 2.51 13.69
CA VAL A 253 5.51 3.25 12.60
C VAL A 253 5.81 2.26 11.48
N LYS A 254 5.14 2.40 10.32
CA LYS A 254 5.41 1.59 9.14
C LYS A 254 6.32 2.36 8.19
N PHE A 255 7.50 1.80 7.93
CA PHE A 255 8.37 2.31 6.89
C PHE A 255 7.78 2.02 5.52
N VAL A 256 7.82 3.01 4.64
CA VAL A 256 7.36 2.88 3.24
C VAL A 256 8.53 2.63 2.27
N ASP A 257 9.71 2.46 2.81
CA ASP A 257 10.92 2.02 2.11
C ASP A 257 10.67 0.68 1.41
N ARG A 258 10.92 0.58 0.10
CA ARG A 258 10.49 -0.58 -0.71
C ARG A 258 11.30 -1.85 -0.51
N THR A 259 12.53 -1.71 -0.06
CA THR A 259 13.39 -2.80 0.40
C THR A 259 14.34 -2.19 1.40
N PHE A 260 13.91 -2.08 2.62
CA PHE A 260 14.61 -1.34 3.68
C PHE A 260 16.06 -1.80 3.86
N ASN A 261 16.31 -3.11 3.81
CA ASN A 261 17.63 -3.71 4.00
C ASN A 261 18.48 -3.82 2.73
N CYS A 262 18.14 -3.12 1.66
CA CYS A 262 18.97 -3.09 0.45
C CYS A 262 20.32 -2.38 0.66
N ASN A 263 20.43 -1.55 1.69
CA ASN A 263 21.67 -0.99 2.19
C ASN A 263 21.92 -1.45 3.63
N HIS A 264 22.87 -2.38 3.78
CA HIS A 264 23.22 -2.98 5.06
C HIS A 264 23.61 -1.96 6.14
N ALA A 265 24.43 -0.95 5.80
CA ALA A 265 24.87 0.06 6.78
C ALA A 265 23.68 0.89 7.29
N HIS A 266 22.78 1.30 6.39
CA HIS A 266 21.58 2.04 6.75
C HIS A 266 20.64 1.21 7.65
N ALA A 267 20.42 -0.04 7.31
CA ALA A 267 19.57 -0.92 8.10
C ALA A 267 20.14 -1.15 9.51
N MET A 268 21.44 -1.49 9.60
CA MET A 268 22.14 -1.68 10.87
C MET A 268 22.09 -0.45 11.77
N GLU A 269 22.28 0.72 11.20
CA GLU A 269 22.25 1.99 11.94
C GLU A 269 20.88 2.28 12.54
N ILE A 270 19.83 2.14 11.74
CA ILE A 270 18.45 2.37 12.19
C ILE A 270 18.00 1.31 13.19
N TRP A 271 18.24 0.02 12.90
CA TRP A 271 17.86 -1.07 13.81
C TRP A 271 18.61 -1.00 15.15
N SER A 272 19.90 -0.63 15.14
CA SER A 272 20.64 -0.41 16.39
C SER A 272 20.03 0.73 17.20
N TYR A 273 19.71 1.85 16.54
CA TYR A 273 19.12 3.01 17.21
C TYR A 273 17.78 2.69 17.87
N ILE A 274 16.84 2.07 17.14
CA ILE A 274 15.52 1.73 17.69
C ILE A 274 15.60 0.71 18.83
N LYS A 275 16.57 -0.23 18.77
CA LYS A 275 16.82 -1.18 19.84
C LYS A 275 17.34 -0.49 21.11
N GLU A 276 18.30 0.44 20.97
CA GLU A 276 18.91 1.16 22.09
C GLU A 276 17.93 2.12 22.78
N HIS A 277 16.95 2.64 22.03
CA HIS A 277 15.98 3.62 22.52
C HIS A 277 14.57 3.04 22.69
N ASP A 278 14.42 1.72 22.70
CA ASP A 278 13.12 1.05 22.82
C ASP A 278 12.36 1.51 24.08
N ASN A 279 11.15 2.01 23.90
CA ASN A 279 10.25 2.46 24.96
C ASN A 279 9.29 1.34 25.46
N GLY A 280 9.39 0.12 24.93
CA GLY A 280 8.49 -0.99 25.24
C GLY A 280 7.09 -0.90 24.61
N ILE A 281 6.79 0.11 23.79
CA ILE A 281 5.47 0.39 23.21
C ILE A 281 5.53 0.36 21.69
N THR A 282 6.42 1.17 21.08
CA THR A 282 6.44 1.40 19.63
C THR A 282 6.86 0.15 18.87
N ASN A 283 6.10 -0.20 17.85
CA ASN A 283 6.43 -1.22 16.86
C ASN A 283 6.87 -0.54 15.56
N PHE A 284 7.93 -1.05 14.95
CA PHE A 284 8.44 -0.58 13.66
C PHE A 284 8.28 -1.69 12.62
N HIS A 285 7.56 -1.40 11.53
CA HIS A 285 7.27 -2.34 10.47
C HIS A 285 8.12 -2.02 9.24
N PHE A 286 8.83 -3.04 8.71
CA PHE A 286 9.74 -2.92 7.57
C PHE A 286 9.39 -3.90 6.47
N GLU A 287 9.41 -3.43 5.21
CA GLU A 287 9.41 -4.28 4.02
C GLU A 287 10.87 -4.63 3.67
N ILE A 288 11.22 -5.90 3.65
CA ILE A 288 12.59 -6.37 3.44
C ILE A 288 12.71 -7.45 2.36
N SER A 289 13.94 -7.69 1.89
CA SER A 289 14.33 -8.90 1.17
C SER A 289 15.12 -9.79 2.13
N ALA A 290 14.53 -10.90 2.58
CA ALA A 290 15.11 -11.73 3.63
C ALA A 290 16.45 -12.36 3.23
N ASP A 291 16.60 -12.71 1.94
CA ASP A 291 17.84 -13.28 1.40
C ASP A 291 19.05 -12.32 1.41
N LEU A 292 18.83 -11.03 1.62
CA LEU A 292 19.88 -10.02 1.80
C LEU A 292 20.37 -9.91 3.24
N LEU A 293 19.65 -10.46 4.23
CA LEU A 293 20.03 -10.35 5.63
C LEU A 293 21.35 -11.11 5.89
N ARG A 294 22.29 -10.40 6.53
CA ARG A 294 23.60 -10.92 6.94
C ARG A 294 23.57 -11.40 8.38
N GLU A 295 24.61 -12.11 8.79
CA GLU A 295 24.72 -12.66 10.14
C GLU A 295 24.68 -11.56 11.22
N GLU A 296 25.29 -10.40 10.96
CA GLU A 296 25.30 -9.28 11.89
C GLU A 296 23.91 -8.68 12.09
N GLU A 297 23.12 -8.58 11.00
CA GLU A 297 21.73 -8.12 11.07
C GLU A 297 20.86 -9.12 11.82
N LEU A 298 20.99 -10.41 11.51
CA LEU A 298 20.27 -11.49 12.20
C LEU A 298 20.59 -11.51 13.71
N ALA A 299 21.88 -11.37 14.05
CA ALA A 299 22.30 -11.30 15.46
C ALA A 299 21.72 -10.06 16.18
N LEU A 300 21.66 -8.92 15.50
CA LEU A 300 21.09 -7.70 16.06
C LEU A 300 19.58 -7.85 16.31
N ILE A 301 18.82 -8.25 15.28
CA ILE A 301 17.35 -8.33 15.38
C ILE A 301 16.91 -9.47 16.30
N GLY A 302 17.67 -10.57 16.38
CA GLY A 302 17.41 -11.67 17.29
C GLY A 302 17.51 -11.31 18.79
N THR A 303 18.11 -10.18 19.11
CA THR A 303 18.22 -9.68 20.50
C THR A 303 17.25 -8.55 20.82
N MET A 304 16.35 -8.23 19.92
CA MET A 304 15.31 -7.21 20.11
C MET A 304 14.17 -7.73 21.01
N ARG A 305 13.46 -6.81 21.65
CA ARG A 305 12.23 -7.12 22.39
C ARG A 305 11.17 -7.72 21.44
N PRO A 306 10.40 -8.73 21.89
CA PRO A 306 9.23 -9.20 21.15
C PRO A 306 8.28 -8.04 20.79
N GLY A 307 7.95 -7.90 19.51
CA GLY A 307 7.08 -6.86 18.99
C GLY A 307 7.73 -5.48 18.80
N LEU A 308 9.08 -5.34 18.95
CA LEU A 308 9.77 -4.10 18.58
C LEU A 308 9.76 -3.88 17.08
N ILE A 309 10.04 -4.94 16.30
CA ILE A 309 9.98 -4.89 14.84
C ILE A 309 9.03 -5.96 14.28
N GLN A 310 8.52 -5.68 13.09
CA GLN A 310 7.77 -6.58 12.25
C GLN A 310 8.38 -6.56 10.85
N LEU A 311 8.52 -7.72 10.22
CA LEU A 311 9.11 -7.88 8.90
C LEU A 311 8.07 -8.36 7.90
N GLU A 312 7.89 -7.62 6.82
CA GLU A 312 7.11 -8.01 5.65
C GLU A 312 8.08 -8.46 4.55
N ILE A 313 7.94 -9.70 4.12
CA ILE A 313 8.88 -10.41 3.26
C ILE A 313 8.15 -10.88 2.01
N GLY A 314 8.34 -10.19 0.90
CA GLY A 314 7.78 -10.62 -0.37
C GLY A 314 8.52 -11.85 -0.90
N VAL A 315 7.81 -12.96 -1.06
CA VAL A 315 8.29 -14.17 -1.79
C VAL A 315 7.76 -14.16 -3.21
N GLN A 316 6.47 -13.93 -3.34
CA GLN A 316 5.64 -13.85 -4.54
C GLN A 316 5.38 -15.20 -5.20
N SER A 317 6.40 -16.04 -5.43
CA SER A 317 6.34 -17.38 -5.98
C SER A 317 7.60 -18.16 -5.60
N THR A 318 7.54 -19.49 -5.55
CA THR A 318 8.71 -20.39 -5.46
C THR A 318 9.06 -21.01 -6.81
N ASN A 319 8.24 -20.79 -7.85
CA ASN A 319 8.49 -21.29 -9.20
C ASN A 319 9.63 -20.52 -9.87
N GLY A 320 10.75 -21.20 -10.11
CA GLY A 320 11.94 -20.59 -10.72
C GLY A 320 11.72 -20.01 -12.12
N ALA A 321 10.75 -20.48 -12.90
CA ALA A 321 10.39 -19.89 -14.19
C ALA A 321 9.68 -18.56 -13.99
N THR A 322 8.70 -18.50 -13.09
CA THR A 322 7.98 -17.30 -12.69
C THR A 322 8.91 -16.24 -12.12
N ILE A 323 9.80 -16.61 -11.18
CA ILE A 323 10.76 -15.68 -10.54
C ILE A 323 11.64 -14.99 -11.58
N ARG A 324 12.13 -15.75 -12.59
CA ARG A 324 12.92 -15.16 -13.68
C ARG A 324 12.10 -14.22 -14.56
N GLU A 325 10.89 -14.62 -14.91
CA GLU A 325 10.03 -13.87 -15.82
C GLU A 325 9.53 -12.55 -15.20
N ILE A 326 9.25 -12.56 -13.92
CA ILE A 326 8.88 -11.33 -13.21
C ILE A 326 10.10 -10.45 -12.85
N HIS A 327 11.27 -10.75 -13.35
CA HIS A 327 12.53 -10.03 -13.12
C HIS A 327 12.89 -9.88 -11.63
N ARG A 328 12.46 -10.86 -10.80
CA ARG A 328 12.73 -10.81 -9.37
C ARG A 328 14.09 -11.41 -9.06
N THR A 329 14.94 -10.64 -8.39
CA THR A 329 16.20 -11.14 -7.84
C THR A 329 15.94 -11.65 -6.44
N MET A 330 15.98 -12.98 -6.24
CA MET A 330 15.75 -13.63 -4.94
C MET A 330 16.47 -14.98 -4.90
N GLN A 331 17.12 -15.27 -3.79
CA GLN A 331 17.72 -16.58 -3.48
C GLN A 331 16.76 -17.34 -2.55
N LEU A 332 15.86 -18.14 -3.12
CA LEU A 332 14.77 -18.80 -2.41
C LEU A 332 15.24 -19.64 -1.21
N GLU A 333 16.26 -20.48 -1.39
CA GLU A 333 16.76 -21.33 -0.29
C GLU A 333 17.36 -20.47 0.84
N ARG A 334 18.10 -19.39 0.49
CA ARG A 334 18.62 -18.47 1.51
C ARG A 334 17.48 -17.75 2.24
N LEU A 335 16.43 -17.33 1.54
CA LEU A 335 15.24 -16.75 2.15
C LEU A 335 14.63 -17.71 3.18
N LYS A 336 14.43 -18.98 2.80
CA LYS A 336 13.89 -20.02 3.71
C LYS A 336 14.76 -20.25 4.95
N GLU A 337 16.09 -20.26 4.78
CA GLU A 337 17.05 -20.37 5.90
C GLU A 337 16.92 -19.18 6.84
N VAL A 338 16.88 -17.96 6.29
CA VAL A 338 16.78 -16.72 7.07
C VAL A 338 15.47 -16.65 7.84
N VAL A 339 14.32 -16.96 7.21
CA VAL A 339 13.01 -17.00 7.89
C VAL A 339 13.07 -17.95 9.10
N LYS A 340 13.61 -19.17 8.91
CA LYS A 340 13.78 -20.13 10.02
C LYS A 340 14.74 -19.62 11.11
N GLU A 341 15.77 -18.87 10.74
CA GLU A 341 16.71 -18.29 11.71
C GLU A 341 16.05 -17.22 12.56
N VAL A 342 15.29 -16.32 11.93
CA VAL A 342 14.53 -15.26 12.63
C VAL A 342 13.51 -15.89 13.61
N GLN A 343 12.82 -16.94 13.20
CA GLN A 343 11.81 -17.63 14.04
C GLN A 343 12.37 -18.24 15.31
N LYS A 344 13.65 -18.63 15.34
CA LYS A 344 14.27 -19.23 16.55
C LYS A 344 14.22 -18.33 17.78
N HIS A 345 14.12 -17.03 17.58
CA HIS A 345 14.10 -16.05 18.67
C HIS A 345 12.69 -15.70 19.15
N GLU A 346 11.64 -16.10 18.42
CA GLU A 346 10.22 -15.87 18.76
C GLU A 346 9.89 -14.41 19.10
N ASN A 347 10.64 -13.44 18.56
CA ASN A 347 10.54 -12.03 18.92
C ASN A 347 10.05 -11.14 17.79
N ILE A 348 10.03 -11.62 16.55
CA ILE A 348 9.68 -10.86 15.35
C ILE A 348 8.44 -11.46 14.70
N HIS A 349 7.46 -10.61 14.40
CA HIS A 349 6.31 -10.99 13.59
C HIS A 349 6.72 -11.01 12.12
N GLU A 350 6.70 -12.18 11.50
CA GLU A 350 7.00 -12.36 10.09
C GLU A 350 5.72 -12.47 9.26
N HIS A 351 5.68 -11.65 8.21
CA HIS A 351 4.62 -11.63 7.22
C HIS A 351 5.23 -12.02 5.87
N LEU A 352 4.80 -13.13 5.29
CA LEU A 352 5.25 -13.60 3.98
C LEU A 352 4.16 -13.42 2.94
N ASP A 353 4.53 -13.03 1.70
CA ASP A 353 3.59 -12.73 0.64
C ASP A 353 3.77 -13.64 -0.56
N LEU A 354 2.64 -14.10 -1.13
CA LEU A 354 2.53 -14.76 -2.42
C LEU A 354 1.58 -14.00 -3.35
N ILE A 355 1.82 -14.05 -4.67
CA ILE A 355 0.97 -13.42 -5.68
C ILE A 355 0.49 -14.48 -6.67
N ALA A 356 -0.82 -14.70 -6.74
CA ALA A 356 -1.45 -15.53 -7.75
C ALA A 356 -1.63 -14.76 -9.08
N GLY A 357 -1.52 -15.46 -10.20
CA GLY A 357 -1.69 -14.87 -11.53
C GLY A 357 -0.43 -14.30 -12.16
N LEU A 358 0.74 -14.64 -11.62
CA LEU A 358 2.02 -14.31 -12.25
C LEU A 358 2.27 -15.17 -13.51
N PRO A 359 3.07 -14.68 -14.48
CA PRO A 359 3.43 -15.46 -15.66
C PRO A 359 4.14 -16.80 -15.32
N PHE A 360 3.89 -17.83 -16.12
CA PHE A 360 4.43 -19.19 -15.97
C PHE A 360 4.02 -19.91 -14.69
N GLU A 361 2.96 -19.47 -14.01
CA GLU A 361 2.44 -20.11 -12.81
C GLU A 361 0.98 -20.51 -13.02
N ASP A 362 0.74 -21.81 -13.11
CA ASP A 362 -0.58 -22.41 -13.14
C ASP A 362 -1.07 -22.76 -11.72
N TYR A 363 -2.27 -23.30 -11.64
CA TYR A 363 -2.89 -23.67 -10.37
C TYR A 363 -2.05 -24.63 -9.52
N ASP A 364 -1.48 -25.67 -10.14
CA ASP A 364 -0.71 -26.68 -9.43
C ASP A 364 0.66 -26.17 -8.98
N THR A 365 1.29 -25.32 -9.78
CA THR A 365 2.57 -24.67 -9.42
C THR A 365 2.36 -23.61 -8.33
N PHE A 366 1.24 -22.89 -8.38
CA PHE A 366 0.88 -21.97 -7.30
C PHE A 366 0.58 -22.71 -5.98
N ALA A 367 -0.16 -23.83 -6.04
CA ALA A 367 -0.41 -24.66 -4.86
C ALA A 367 0.89 -25.16 -4.21
N LYS A 368 1.91 -25.53 -5.02
CA LYS A 368 3.24 -25.89 -4.50
C LYS A 368 3.93 -24.70 -3.85
N SER A 369 3.92 -23.52 -4.49
CA SER A 369 4.48 -22.29 -3.90
C SER A 369 3.83 -21.98 -2.56
N PHE A 370 2.51 -22.13 -2.46
CA PHE A 370 1.77 -21.95 -1.22
C PHE A 370 2.22 -22.95 -0.15
N ASP A 371 2.26 -24.25 -0.46
CA ASP A 371 2.64 -25.29 0.50
C ASP A 371 4.06 -25.07 1.02
N GLU A 372 5.03 -24.78 0.14
CA GLU A 372 6.42 -24.53 0.53
C GLU A 372 6.56 -23.34 1.51
N ILE A 373 5.77 -22.30 1.33
CA ILE A 373 5.84 -21.11 2.21
C ILE A 373 5.01 -21.32 3.47
N TYR A 374 3.87 -22.00 3.39
CA TYR A 374 3.08 -22.37 4.55
C TYR A 374 3.85 -23.30 5.52
N GLU A 375 4.72 -24.19 5.00
CA GLU A 375 5.58 -25.04 5.82
C GLU A 375 6.56 -24.25 6.69
N LEU A 376 6.93 -23.04 6.31
CA LEU A 376 7.75 -22.15 7.14
C LEU A 376 7.00 -21.62 8.37
N ARG A 377 5.67 -21.76 8.40
CA ARG A 377 4.83 -21.31 9.52
C ARG A 377 5.02 -19.83 9.89
N PRO A 378 4.96 -18.90 8.93
CA PRO A 378 5.03 -17.48 9.26
C PRO A 378 3.87 -17.07 10.18
N ASN A 379 4.02 -15.98 10.92
CA ASN A 379 2.92 -15.44 11.73
C ASN A 379 1.72 -15.02 10.87
N GLN A 380 1.99 -14.55 9.66
CA GLN A 380 0.99 -14.21 8.65
C GLN A 380 1.47 -14.63 7.27
N LEU A 381 0.61 -15.27 6.49
CA LEU A 381 0.82 -15.57 5.08
C LEU A 381 -0.22 -14.82 4.26
N GLN A 382 0.21 -13.83 3.50
CA GLN A 382 -0.68 -13.08 2.61
C GLN A 382 -0.69 -13.73 1.23
N LEU A 383 -1.89 -14.04 0.77
CA LEU A 383 -2.13 -14.49 -0.59
C LEU A 383 -2.76 -13.34 -1.36
N GLY A 384 -1.97 -12.69 -2.21
CA GLY A 384 -2.42 -11.62 -3.07
C GLY A 384 -2.71 -12.09 -4.49
N PHE A 385 -3.34 -11.22 -5.29
CA PHE A 385 -3.56 -11.42 -6.71
C PHE A 385 -2.84 -10.34 -7.50
N LEU A 386 -2.29 -10.72 -8.66
CA LEU A 386 -1.58 -9.77 -9.53
C LEU A 386 -2.48 -8.57 -9.83
N LYS A 387 -1.97 -7.38 -9.55
CA LYS A 387 -2.56 -6.10 -9.95
C LYS A 387 -1.77 -5.53 -11.12
N VAL A 388 -2.45 -5.29 -12.21
CA VAL A 388 -1.84 -4.79 -13.45
C VAL A 388 -1.80 -3.28 -13.41
N LEU A 389 -0.76 -2.75 -12.78
CA LEU A 389 -0.63 -1.33 -12.46
C LEU A 389 -0.14 -0.53 -13.67
N LYS A 390 -0.82 0.55 -14.00
CA LYS A 390 -0.41 1.50 -15.05
C LYS A 390 1.04 1.95 -14.85
N GLY A 391 1.83 1.93 -15.92
CA GLY A 391 3.26 2.25 -15.88
C GLY A 391 4.19 1.12 -15.43
N SER A 392 3.67 -0.05 -15.04
CA SER A 392 4.49 -1.24 -14.78
C SER A 392 4.83 -1.98 -16.06
N TYR A 393 5.95 -2.71 -16.07
CA TYR A 393 6.29 -3.62 -17.18
C TYR A 393 5.16 -4.63 -17.45
N MET A 394 4.52 -5.14 -16.42
CA MET A 394 3.41 -6.09 -16.53
C MET A 394 2.19 -5.49 -17.25
N TYR A 395 1.92 -4.20 -17.05
CA TYR A 395 0.86 -3.50 -17.77
C TYR A 395 1.16 -3.40 -19.27
N GLU A 396 2.40 -3.04 -19.63
CA GLU A 396 2.83 -2.90 -21.02
C GLU A 396 2.82 -4.23 -21.78
N HIS A 397 3.11 -5.34 -21.08
CA HIS A 397 3.23 -6.70 -21.64
C HIS A 397 2.03 -7.60 -21.33
N ALA A 398 0.93 -7.08 -20.77
CA ALA A 398 -0.24 -7.86 -20.38
C ALA A 398 -0.80 -8.72 -21.54
N LYS A 399 -0.77 -8.20 -22.76
CA LYS A 399 -1.24 -8.92 -23.96
C LYS A 399 -0.36 -10.14 -24.33
N GLU A 400 0.94 -10.08 -24.09
CA GLU A 400 1.88 -11.18 -24.37
C GLU A 400 1.63 -12.37 -23.46
N TYR A 401 1.21 -12.09 -22.22
CA TYR A 401 0.88 -13.07 -21.20
C TYR A 401 -0.61 -13.44 -21.19
N GLU A 402 -1.39 -12.93 -22.16
CA GLU A 402 -2.85 -13.11 -22.22
C GLU A 402 -3.53 -12.78 -20.89
N ILE A 403 -3.03 -11.74 -20.20
CA ILE A 403 -3.59 -11.29 -18.93
C ILE A 403 -4.85 -10.47 -19.19
N GLU A 404 -5.99 -10.97 -18.70
CA GLU A 404 -7.21 -10.20 -18.54
C GLU A 404 -7.34 -9.78 -17.07
N TYR A 405 -7.72 -8.54 -16.83
CA TYR A 405 -7.83 -7.97 -15.50
C TYR A 405 -9.02 -7.01 -15.41
N HIS A 406 -9.43 -6.67 -14.20
CA HIS A 406 -10.53 -5.73 -13.99
C HIS A 406 -10.21 -4.37 -14.60
N SER A 407 -11.16 -3.78 -15.36
CA SER A 407 -11.02 -2.45 -15.95
C SER A 407 -11.03 -1.32 -14.92
N ARG A 408 -11.51 -1.60 -13.71
CA ARG A 408 -11.56 -0.67 -12.59
C ARG A 408 -10.56 -1.07 -11.51
N PRO A 409 -10.05 -0.13 -10.73
CA PRO A 409 -9.20 -0.44 -9.59
C PRO A 409 -9.85 -1.49 -8.67
N PRO A 410 -9.07 -2.40 -8.13
CA PRO A 410 -7.60 -2.46 -8.08
C PRO A 410 -6.91 -3.14 -9.28
N TYR A 411 -7.51 -3.23 -10.45
CA TYR A 411 -6.95 -3.83 -11.69
C TYR A 411 -6.45 -5.26 -11.51
N GLU A 412 -7.17 -6.01 -10.72
CA GLU A 412 -6.78 -7.35 -10.32
C GLU A 412 -7.02 -8.35 -11.44
N VAL A 413 -6.11 -9.31 -11.57
CA VAL A 413 -6.14 -10.35 -12.59
C VAL A 413 -7.44 -11.16 -12.56
N LEU A 414 -8.01 -11.41 -13.73
CA LEU A 414 -9.14 -12.32 -13.95
C LEU A 414 -8.66 -13.67 -14.48
N LYS A 415 -7.73 -13.65 -15.44
CA LYS A 415 -7.07 -14.85 -15.97
C LYS A 415 -5.75 -14.50 -16.61
N THR A 416 -4.91 -15.50 -16.81
CA THR A 416 -3.67 -15.42 -17.59
C THR A 416 -3.61 -16.59 -18.57
N LYS A 417 -2.56 -16.63 -19.40
CA LYS A 417 -2.29 -17.76 -20.27
C LYS A 417 -2.17 -19.09 -19.52
N TRP A 418 -1.76 -19.06 -18.24
CA TRP A 418 -1.51 -20.25 -17.40
C TRP A 418 -2.60 -20.50 -16.38
N LEU A 419 -3.32 -19.48 -15.94
CA LEU A 419 -4.29 -19.53 -14.85
C LEU A 419 -5.67 -19.07 -15.37
N PRO A 420 -6.60 -19.99 -15.68
CA PRO A 420 -7.97 -19.65 -16.09
C PRO A 420 -8.77 -19.08 -14.92
N TYR A 421 -9.88 -18.40 -15.20
CA TYR A 421 -10.69 -17.71 -14.20
C TYR A 421 -11.26 -18.64 -13.12
N GLU A 422 -11.64 -19.86 -13.49
CA GLU A 422 -12.13 -20.86 -12.54
C GLU A 422 -11.09 -21.18 -11.45
N ASP A 423 -9.81 -21.18 -11.81
CA ASP A 423 -8.73 -21.43 -10.87
C ASP A 423 -8.42 -20.20 -10.02
N VAL A 424 -8.54 -19.00 -10.59
CA VAL A 424 -8.50 -17.75 -9.78
C VAL A 424 -9.59 -17.77 -8.70
N LEU A 425 -10.81 -18.19 -9.03
CA LEU A 425 -11.90 -18.28 -8.05
C LEU A 425 -11.60 -19.29 -6.93
N LYS A 426 -11.01 -20.45 -7.26
CA LYS A 426 -10.60 -21.44 -6.24
C LYS A 426 -9.51 -20.88 -5.32
N ILE A 427 -8.53 -20.14 -5.88
CA ILE A 427 -7.48 -19.52 -5.09
C ILE A 427 -8.07 -18.43 -4.16
N ARG A 428 -9.09 -17.66 -4.59
CA ARG A 428 -9.81 -16.71 -3.74
C ARG A 428 -10.49 -17.39 -2.54
N GLN A 429 -11.08 -18.57 -2.77
CA GLN A 429 -11.65 -19.34 -1.65
C GLN A 429 -10.56 -19.77 -0.66
N VAL A 430 -9.38 -20.19 -1.16
CA VAL A 430 -8.23 -20.53 -0.31
C VAL A 430 -7.75 -19.31 0.48
N GLU A 431 -7.65 -18.15 -0.16
CA GLU A 431 -7.25 -16.89 0.47
C GLU A 431 -8.20 -16.51 1.62
N GLU A 432 -9.51 -16.54 1.39
CA GLU A 432 -10.50 -16.21 2.43
C GLU A 432 -10.41 -17.19 3.61
N MET A 433 -10.23 -18.50 3.35
CA MET A 433 -10.06 -19.49 4.41
C MET A 433 -8.76 -19.30 5.18
N LEU A 434 -7.67 -18.95 4.50
CA LEU A 434 -6.39 -18.62 5.11
C LEU A 434 -6.51 -17.41 6.05
N GLU A 435 -7.17 -16.33 5.62
CA GLU A 435 -7.41 -15.15 6.44
C GLU A 435 -8.25 -15.45 7.68
N VAL A 436 -9.33 -16.23 7.50
CA VAL A 436 -10.27 -16.55 8.59
C VAL A 436 -9.63 -17.47 9.62
N TYR A 437 -8.90 -18.50 9.20
CA TYR A 437 -8.51 -19.61 10.07
C TYR A 437 -7.03 -19.63 10.44
N TYR A 438 -6.15 -19.10 9.61
CA TYR A 438 -4.72 -19.03 9.89
C TYR A 438 -4.28 -17.63 10.34
N ASN A 439 -4.45 -16.63 9.49
CA ASN A 439 -3.96 -15.27 9.75
C ASN A 439 -4.63 -14.59 10.94
N SER A 440 -5.87 -15.00 11.27
CA SER A 440 -6.56 -14.50 12.47
C SER A 440 -5.90 -14.91 13.79
N GLY A 441 -5.03 -15.94 13.79
CA GLY A 441 -4.41 -16.51 14.99
C GLY A 441 -5.39 -17.19 15.97
N GLN A 442 -6.69 -17.30 15.61
CA GLN A 442 -7.73 -17.78 16.54
C GLN A 442 -7.85 -19.31 16.58
N PHE A 443 -7.28 -20.02 15.60
CA PHE A 443 -7.45 -21.46 15.40
C PHE A 443 -6.10 -22.18 15.24
N GLU A 444 -5.06 -21.69 15.88
CA GLU A 444 -3.68 -22.14 15.69
C GLU A 444 -3.51 -23.64 15.95
N ILE A 445 -4.09 -24.16 17.06
CA ILE A 445 -4.01 -25.58 17.41
C ILE A 445 -4.71 -26.43 16.35
N THR A 446 -5.94 -26.03 15.97
CA THR A 446 -6.73 -26.74 14.95
C THR A 446 -6.00 -26.76 13.61
N MET A 447 -5.43 -25.64 13.17
CA MET A 447 -4.68 -25.57 11.90
C MET A 447 -3.41 -26.41 11.93
N LYS A 448 -2.72 -26.53 13.08
CA LYS A 448 -1.57 -27.43 13.25
C LYS A 448 -1.99 -28.89 13.09
N VAL A 449 -3.10 -29.31 13.72
CA VAL A 449 -3.62 -30.67 13.63
C VAL A 449 -4.05 -31.00 12.21
N LEU A 450 -4.88 -30.15 11.58
CA LEU A 450 -5.34 -30.36 10.21
C LEU A 450 -4.19 -30.42 9.21
N GLY A 451 -3.15 -29.59 9.39
CA GLY A 451 -1.96 -29.60 8.55
C GLY A 451 -1.19 -30.94 8.54
N VAL A 452 -1.34 -31.78 9.58
CA VAL A 452 -0.77 -33.14 9.62
C VAL A 452 -1.69 -34.15 8.91
N LEU A 453 -3.00 -33.91 8.90
CA LEU A 453 -3.99 -34.82 8.34
C LEU A 453 -4.15 -34.68 6.82
N PHE A 454 -3.83 -33.52 6.27
CA PHE A 454 -3.84 -33.26 4.83
C PHE A 454 -2.43 -33.36 4.25
N LYS A 455 -2.31 -33.79 2.99
CA LYS A 455 -1.03 -33.86 2.25
C LYS A 455 -0.51 -32.50 1.82
N SER A 456 -1.39 -31.53 1.66
CA SER A 456 -1.13 -30.20 1.21
C SER A 456 -1.99 -29.23 2.01
N ALA A 457 -1.37 -28.18 2.52
CA ALA A 457 -2.08 -27.11 3.22
C ALA A 457 -2.99 -26.33 2.25
N PHE A 458 -2.54 -26.11 1.02
CA PHE A 458 -3.36 -25.48 -0.01
C PHE A 458 -4.67 -26.22 -0.24
N PHE A 459 -4.60 -27.52 -0.43
CA PHE A 459 -5.80 -28.35 -0.63
C PHE A 459 -6.64 -28.49 0.64
N MET A 460 -6.06 -28.41 1.81
CA MET A 460 -6.81 -28.32 3.08
C MET A 460 -7.72 -27.07 3.09
N PHE A 461 -7.16 -25.90 2.80
CA PHE A 461 -7.94 -24.66 2.70
C PHE A 461 -8.94 -24.70 1.55
N GLN A 462 -8.59 -25.32 0.43
CA GLN A 462 -9.52 -25.51 -0.68
C GLN A 462 -10.73 -26.35 -0.31
N GLU A 463 -10.55 -27.49 0.40
CA GLU A 463 -11.66 -28.33 0.86
C GLU A 463 -12.54 -27.57 1.87
N LEU A 464 -11.93 -26.78 2.73
CA LEU A 464 -12.66 -25.88 3.63
C LEU A 464 -13.44 -24.81 2.87
N GLY A 465 -12.85 -24.23 1.82
CA GLY A 465 -13.52 -23.30 0.91
C GLY A 465 -14.72 -23.91 0.19
N LYS A 466 -14.58 -25.14 -0.33
CA LYS A 466 -15.69 -25.89 -0.92
C LYS A 466 -16.81 -26.17 0.11
N TYR A 467 -16.42 -26.45 1.36
CA TYR A 467 -17.39 -26.59 2.44
C TYR A 467 -18.18 -25.32 2.70
N TYR A 468 -17.49 -24.16 2.70
CA TYR A 468 -18.10 -22.85 2.82
C TYR A 468 -19.07 -22.56 1.67
N GLU A 469 -18.65 -22.84 0.44
CA GLU A 469 -19.44 -22.59 -0.77
C GLU A 469 -20.76 -23.39 -0.77
N ARG A 470 -20.69 -24.71 -0.57
CA ARG A 470 -21.90 -25.56 -0.58
C ARG A 470 -22.87 -25.28 0.56
N ASN A 471 -22.41 -24.71 1.67
CA ASN A 471 -23.26 -24.31 2.79
C ASN A 471 -23.67 -22.83 2.75
N GLY A 472 -23.23 -22.06 1.72
CA GLY A 472 -23.60 -20.66 1.55
C GLY A 472 -23.04 -19.73 2.63
N TYR A 473 -21.82 -20.00 3.15
CA TYR A 473 -21.21 -19.22 4.23
C TYR A 473 -20.37 -18.05 3.74
N PHE A 474 -20.02 -18.00 2.45
CA PHE A 474 -19.32 -16.85 1.87
C PHE A 474 -20.21 -15.60 1.81
N GLY A 475 -19.59 -14.42 1.86
CA GLY A 475 -20.28 -13.14 1.80
C GLY A 475 -21.00 -12.73 3.09
N MET A 476 -20.84 -13.50 4.17
CA MET A 476 -21.38 -13.22 5.49
C MET A 476 -20.30 -13.11 6.55
N SER A 477 -20.44 -12.15 7.46
CA SER A 477 -19.55 -12.04 8.61
C SER A 477 -19.97 -13.02 9.69
N HIS A 478 -19.11 -13.98 10.05
CA HIS A 478 -19.35 -14.94 11.11
C HIS A 478 -18.62 -14.53 12.39
N ALA A 479 -19.33 -14.59 13.54
CA ALA A 479 -18.70 -14.44 14.84
C ALA A 479 -17.72 -15.60 15.11
N ARG A 480 -16.72 -15.38 15.99
CA ARG A 480 -15.70 -16.39 16.32
C ARG A 480 -16.31 -17.74 16.70
N ILE A 481 -17.34 -17.75 17.56
CA ILE A 481 -18.02 -18.99 17.98
C ILE A 481 -18.58 -19.73 16.75
N ARG A 482 -19.27 -19.01 15.84
CA ARG A 482 -19.83 -19.65 14.63
C ARG A 482 -18.74 -20.20 13.72
N ARG A 483 -17.60 -19.51 13.57
CA ARG A 483 -16.44 -20.02 12.84
C ARG A 483 -15.89 -21.32 13.45
N SER A 484 -15.85 -21.40 14.78
CA SER A 484 -15.45 -22.64 15.48
C SER A 484 -16.45 -23.78 15.20
N GLU A 485 -17.75 -23.52 15.24
CA GLU A 485 -18.79 -24.50 14.93
C GLU A 485 -18.68 -25.01 13.49
N ILE A 486 -18.51 -24.08 12.51
CA ILE A 486 -18.34 -24.42 11.10
C ILE A 486 -17.11 -25.32 10.91
N LEU A 487 -16.00 -25.00 11.56
CA LEU A 487 -14.77 -25.80 11.49
C LEU A 487 -14.96 -27.19 12.10
N LEU A 488 -15.68 -27.32 13.22
CA LEU A 488 -16.05 -28.59 13.82
C LEU A 488 -16.99 -29.42 12.92
N GLU A 489 -17.96 -28.78 12.27
CA GLU A 489 -18.86 -29.42 11.31
C GLU A 489 -18.06 -29.95 10.11
N PHE A 490 -17.14 -29.14 9.56
CA PHE A 490 -16.22 -29.53 8.49
C PHE A 490 -15.37 -30.75 8.86
N ILE A 491 -14.76 -30.75 10.06
CA ILE A 491 -13.93 -31.86 10.54
C ILE A 491 -14.78 -33.14 10.67
N LYS A 492 -15.96 -33.06 11.25
CA LYS A 492 -16.88 -34.19 11.37
C LYS A 492 -17.24 -34.77 10.01
N GLU A 493 -17.62 -33.93 9.06
CA GLU A 493 -18.00 -34.37 7.72
C GLU A 493 -16.81 -34.99 6.97
N THR A 494 -15.62 -34.37 7.07
CA THR A 494 -14.41 -34.84 6.37
C THR A 494 -13.88 -36.17 6.90
N PHE A 495 -13.97 -36.42 8.21
CA PHE A 495 -13.33 -37.57 8.85
C PHE A 495 -14.32 -38.59 9.46
N ALA A 496 -15.64 -38.39 9.42
CA ALA A 496 -16.63 -39.29 10.02
C ALA A 496 -17.30 -40.28 9.03
N GLY A 497 -17.09 -40.13 7.72
CA GLY A 497 -17.76 -40.90 6.68
C GLY A 497 -16.84 -41.70 5.77
N ASP A 498 -17.44 -42.54 4.91
CA ASP A 498 -16.71 -43.14 3.76
C ASP A 498 -16.26 -42.02 2.82
N ILE A 499 -14.99 -41.64 2.97
CA ILE A 499 -14.35 -40.58 2.18
C ILE A 499 -14.39 -40.99 0.71
N THR A 500 -14.95 -40.16 -0.16
CA THR A 500 -15.01 -40.45 -1.60
C THR A 500 -13.61 -40.60 -2.20
N ALA A 501 -13.47 -41.39 -3.28
CA ALA A 501 -12.17 -41.66 -3.91
C ALA A 501 -11.43 -40.39 -4.37
N GLY A 502 -12.15 -39.27 -4.59
CA GLY A 502 -11.57 -37.97 -4.94
C GLY A 502 -10.96 -37.24 -3.72
N GLU A 503 -11.64 -37.24 -2.59
CA GLU A 503 -11.21 -36.61 -1.34
C GLU A 503 -10.05 -37.36 -0.67
N GLN A 504 -10.01 -38.68 -0.78
CA GLN A 504 -8.91 -39.54 -0.27
C GLN A 504 -7.54 -39.17 -0.83
N ARG A 505 -7.45 -38.52 -2.01
CA ARG A 505 -6.17 -38.15 -2.63
C ARG A 505 -5.42 -37.09 -1.82
N ASN A 506 -6.13 -36.24 -1.09
CA ASN A 506 -5.57 -35.10 -0.36
C ASN A 506 -5.36 -35.35 1.12
N ILE A 507 -5.72 -36.53 1.62
CA ILE A 507 -5.58 -36.91 3.04
C ILE A 507 -4.37 -37.82 3.23
N THR A 508 -3.61 -37.62 4.31
CA THR A 508 -2.46 -38.46 4.69
C THR A 508 -2.92 -39.85 5.19
N GLU A 509 -2.00 -40.79 5.30
CA GLU A 509 -2.31 -42.09 5.95
C GLU A 509 -2.74 -41.92 7.42
N ALA A 510 -2.22 -40.91 8.12
CA ALA A 510 -2.69 -40.55 9.46
C ALA A 510 -4.12 -40.03 9.42
N GLY A 511 -4.44 -39.13 8.46
CA GLY A 511 -5.80 -38.59 8.29
C GLY A 511 -6.83 -39.65 7.91
N LYS A 512 -6.47 -40.67 7.12
CA LYS A 512 -7.36 -41.79 6.77
C LYS A 512 -7.70 -42.69 7.95
N LYS A 513 -6.84 -42.71 8.97
CA LYS A 513 -7.01 -43.52 10.20
C LYS A 513 -7.54 -42.68 11.36
N ALA A 514 -7.56 -41.37 11.25
CA ALA A 514 -7.98 -40.49 12.32
C ALA A 514 -9.49 -40.62 12.53
N ASP A 515 -9.89 -40.88 13.76
CA ASP A 515 -11.28 -40.74 14.18
C ASP A 515 -11.57 -39.26 14.46
N HIS A 516 -12.68 -38.76 13.93
CA HIS A 516 -13.10 -37.38 14.17
C HIS A 516 -13.24 -37.06 15.67
N LEU A 517 -13.57 -38.05 16.52
CA LEU A 517 -13.64 -37.88 17.98
C LEU A 517 -12.25 -37.63 18.59
N GLU A 518 -11.22 -38.32 18.12
CA GLU A 518 -9.83 -38.10 18.56
C GLU A 518 -9.34 -36.74 18.15
N ILE A 519 -9.64 -36.30 16.89
CA ILE A 519 -9.29 -34.96 16.40
C ILE A 519 -9.97 -33.90 17.27
N LEU A 520 -11.27 -34.08 17.56
CA LEU A 520 -12.03 -33.15 18.39
C LEU A 520 -11.54 -33.10 19.83
N ASP A 521 -11.05 -34.21 20.39
CA ASP A 521 -10.48 -34.22 21.72
C ASP A 521 -9.15 -33.45 21.81
N ILE A 522 -8.34 -33.46 20.74
CA ILE A 522 -7.08 -32.69 20.68
C ILE A 522 -7.33 -31.18 20.56
N ILE A 523 -8.38 -30.78 19.87
CA ILE A 523 -8.67 -29.36 19.58
C ILE A 523 -9.70 -28.71 20.53
N LYS A 524 -10.10 -29.42 21.58
CA LYS A 524 -11.03 -28.88 22.61
C LYS A 524 -10.46 -27.78 23.49
N GLU A 525 -9.16 -27.47 23.37
CA GLU A 525 -8.51 -26.34 24.01
C GLU A 525 -8.74 -25.04 23.23
#